data_124bf419591cacd5cffce7c7af4bbf9d
#
_entry.id   124bf419591cacd5cffce7c7af4bbf9d
#
_cell.length_a   1.000
_cell.length_b   1.000
_cell.length_c   1.000
_cell.angle_alpha   90.00
_cell.angle_beta   90.00
_cell.angle_gamma   90.00
#
_symmetry.space_group_name_H-M   'P 1'
#
loop_
_entity.id
_entity.type
_entity.pdbx_description
1 polymer ?
#
loop_
_entity_poly.entity_id
_entity_poly.type
_entity_poly.pdbx_seq_one_letter_code
_entity_poly.pdbx_strand_id
1 'polypeptide(L)'
;MSSFVHRALIAATAAAVLAGSAGAQLLPGVGLPALPPVGLPTRDLPVAGPVLQSILAQPGASEAVAPTLNSVSGLPERLAEAPPATLLELRQLRLRELIRQYPRELENDGNGQPVRRGVLVIVDPDPASLQSAVRAGFPIVADDRDPELGIRSVTVSIPRDLSTRQGLKRLHSIAPALQADFDHLYEPAGGALLPFAGALAASAVAGGGPRIGIVDGGVASHPSMGGASIEQNGFAGRPQPTGHGTAVASLIVGNQGPFQGAARGASLFVADVYGGSRAAGSASSIVRALSWLASKRPQVINISLVGPQNRLVQRAVQALRARGIGIVAAVGNDGPAAPPQYPASYPGVVAVTGVDARGRALPEAGKAAHLDFAAPGADMAAALPGQGYAKVRGTSFAAPLATARLALSGSFQRLASEARPGRGRVGRGIVCGTCRIDPRAVRAK
;
A
#
# COMPACT_ATOMS: atom_id res chain seq x y z
N MET A 1 49.15 43.34 -27.41
CA MET A 1 49.30 42.56 -28.64
C MET A 1 48.24 41.49 -28.54
N SER A 2 47.12 41.74 -29.19
CA SER A 2 46.72 41.20 -30.47
C SER A 2 46.14 39.78 -30.32
N SER A 3 44.85 39.63 -30.28
CA SER A 3 43.89 39.46 -31.41
C SER A 3 43.64 38.00 -31.69
N PHE A 4 42.46 37.40 -31.83
CA PHE A 4 41.21 37.54 -32.57
C PHE A 4 40.28 36.38 -32.19
N VAL A 5 39.09 36.61 -31.75
CA VAL A 5 37.77 36.52 -32.43
C VAL A 5 37.49 35.23 -33.16
N HIS A 6 36.43 34.48 -32.75
CA HIS A 6 35.30 34.23 -33.64
C HIS A 6 34.03 33.82 -32.90
N ARG A 7 32.95 34.46 -33.27
CA ARG A 7 31.54 34.42 -32.87
C ARG A 7 30.84 33.13 -33.31
N ALA A 8 29.85 32.70 -32.54
CA ALA A 8 28.57 32.22 -33.10
C ALA A 8 27.44 32.49 -32.11
N LEU A 9 26.52 33.36 -32.53
CA LEU A 9 25.22 33.67 -31.98
C LEU A 9 24.26 32.48 -32.16
N ILE A 10 23.45 32.17 -31.17
CA ILE A 10 22.09 31.66 -31.36
C ILE A 10 21.18 32.37 -30.36
N ALA A 11 20.18 33.05 -30.91
CA ALA A 11 19.20 33.87 -30.21
C ALA A 11 18.15 32.99 -29.48
N ALA A 12 17.86 33.35 -28.25
CA ALA A 12 16.66 32.90 -27.54
C ALA A 12 15.61 34.01 -27.60
N THR A 13 14.50 33.76 -28.26
CA THR A 13 13.31 34.63 -28.27
C THR A 13 12.42 34.29 -27.06
N ALA A 14 12.31 35.24 -26.15
CA ALA A 14 11.27 35.25 -25.12
C ALA A 14 9.97 35.79 -25.74
N ALA A 15 8.88 35.06 -25.63
CA ALA A 15 7.53 35.57 -25.90
C ALA A 15 6.74 35.65 -24.59
N ALA A 16 6.52 36.87 -24.13
CA ALA A 16 5.54 37.20 -23.09
C ALA A 16 4.13 37.20 -23.74
N VAL A 17 3.18 36.48 -23.13
CA VAL A 17 1.76 36.56 -23.50
C VAL A 17 1.01 37.23 -22.39
N LEU A 18 0.50 38.43 -22.71
CA LEU A 18 -0.44 39.26 -21.94
C LEU A 18 -1.83 38.58 -21.91
N ALA A 19 -2.44 38.59 -20.75
CA ALA A 19 -3.82 38.18 -20.56
C ALA A 19 -4.76 39.23 -21.17
N GLY A 20 -5.63 38.79 -22.06
CA GLY A 20 -6.76 39.53 -22.57
C GLY A 20 -8.03 38.71 -22.46
N SER A 21 -8.96 39.16 -21.64
CA SER A 21 -10.33 38.64 -21.53
C SER A 21 -11.11 38.96 -22.82
N ALA A 22 -11.55 37.91 -23.53
CA ALA A 22 -12.56 38.07 -24.59
C ALA A 22 -13.56 36.92 -24.53
N GLY A 23 -14.84 37.25 -24.46
CA GLY A 23 -15.96 36.33 -24.39
C GLY A 23 -16.04 35.39 -25.60
N ALA A 24 -16.29 34.15 -25.36
CA ALA A 24 -16.49 33.13 -26.39
C ALA A 24 -17.94 33.14 -26.87
N GLN A 25 -18.17 33.61 -28.10
CA GLN A 25 -19.37 33.30 -28.86
C GLN A 25 -19.30 31.87 -29.38
N LEU A 26 -20.37 31.13 -29.14
CA LEU A 26 -20.58 29.77 -29.68
C LEU A 26 -20.71 29.83 -31.21
N LEU A 27 -19.79 29.17 -31.91
CA LEU A 27 -19.95 28.74 -33.29
C LEU A 27 -20.29 27.25 -33.34
N PRO A 28 -21.27 26.83 -34.14
CA PRO A 28 -21.63 25.44 -34.28
C PRO A 28 -20.71 24.71 -35.32
N GLY A 29 -20.24 23.55 -34.96
CA GLY A 29 -19.87 22.51 -35.92
C GLY A 29 -18.43 22.50 -36.41
N VAL A 30 -17.47 22.17 -35.55
CA VAL A 30 -16.28 21.41 -35.96
C VAL A 30 -16.08 20.28 -34.94
N GLY A 31 -16.44 19.08 -35.33
CA GLY A 31 -16.18 17.89 -34.55
C GLY A 31 -14.67 17.69 -34.41
N LEU A 32 -14.16 17.78 -33.18
CA LEU A 32 -12.84 17.25 -32.85
C LEU A 32 -12.86 15.75 -33.13
N PRO A 33 -11.85 15.18 -33.81
CA PRO A 33 -11.76 13.73 -33.93
C PRO A 33 -11.68 13.15 -32.53
N ALA A 34 -12.65 12.30 -32.20
CA ALA A 34 -12.65 11.52 -30.98
C ALA A 34 -11.32 10.75 -30.94
N LEU A 35 -10.52 10.99 -29.91
CA LEU A 35 -9.42 10.08 -29.60
C LEU A 35 -10.02 8.68 -29.47
N PRO A 36 -9.46 7.66 -30.14
CA PRO A 36 -9.97 6.32 -30.03
C PRO A 36 -9.96 5.94 -28.54
N PRO A 37 -11.01 5.28 -28.04
CA PRO A 37 -11.01 4.79 -26.68
C PRO A 37 -9.79 3.87 -26.54
N VAL A 38 -8.91 4.15 -25.59
CA VAL A 38 -7.86 3.22 -25.16
C VAL A 38 -8.59 2.12 -24.38
N GLY A 39 -9.42 1.37 -25.08
CA GLY A 39 -9.97 0.12 -24.60
C GLY A 39 -8.84 -0.88 -24.55
N LEU A 40 -8.57 -1.47 -23.39
CA LEU A 40 -7.86 -2.74 -23.34
C LEU A 40 -8.55 -3.67 -24.35
N PRO A 41 -7.83 -4.25 -25.33
CA PRO A 41 -8.43 -5.15 -26.29
C PRO A 41 -8.99 -6.36 -25.51
N THR A 42 -10.31 -6.42 -25.37
CA THR A 42 -11.01 -7.50 -24.67
C THR A 42 -10.77 -8.87 -25.32
N ARG A 43 -10.19 -8.90 -26.52
CA ARG A 43 -9.88 -10.13 -27.25
C ARG A 43 -8.59 -10.83 -26.82
N ASP A 44 -7.68 -10.15 -26.11
CA ASP A 44 -6.36 -10.67 -25.73
C ASP A 44 -6.18 -10.90 -24.23
N LEU A 45 -7.29 -10.90 -23.46
CA LEU A 45 -7.25 -11.32 -22.05
C LEU A 45 -7.24 -12.87 -22.03
N PRO A 46 -6.09 -13.52 -21.79
CA PRO A 46 -6.05 -14.97 -21.68
C PRO A 46 -6.81 -15.38 -20.44
N VAL A 47 -7.95 -16.05 -20.66
CA VAL A 47 -8.70 -16.79 -19.64
C VAL A 47 -9.22 -15.91 -18.48
N ALA A 48 -10.04 -14.93 -18.79
CA ALA A 48 -11.00 -14.44 -17.79
C ALA A 48 -12.07 -15.54 -17.59
N GLY A 49 -12.34 -15.90 -16.33
CA GLY A 49 -13.40 -16.86 -16.02
C GLY A 49 -14.77 -16.40 -16.53
N PRO A 50 -15.72 -17.31 -16.72
CA PRO A 50 -17.02 -17.02 -17.35
C PRO A 50 -17.79 -15.86 -16.71
N VAL A 51 -17.65 -15.68 -15.40
CA VAL A 51 -18.32 -14.59 -14.65
C VAL A 51 -17.71 -13.24 -14.98
N LEU A 52 -16.38 -13.15 -15.06
CA LEU A 52 -15.71 -11.90 -15.42
C LEU A 52 -15.96 -11.54 -16.88
N GLN A 53 -15.99 -12.52 -17.79
CA GLN A 53 -16.37 -12.30 -19.19
C GLN A 53 -17.80 -11.76 -19.33
N SER A 54 -18.76 -12.26 -18.53
CA SER A 54 -20.13 -11.75 -18.54
C SER A 54 -20.23 -10.30 -18.01
N ILE A 55 -19.40 -9.94 -17.05
CA ILE A 55 -19.34 -8.57 -16.54
C ILE A 55 -18.68 -7.64 -17.56
N LEU A 56 -17.58 -8.06 -18.19
CA LEU A 56 -16.88 -7.28 -19.22
C LEU A 56 -17.68 -7.13 -20.52
N ALA A 57 -18.63 -8.02 -20.76
CA ALA A 57 -19.53 -7.94 -21.92
C ALA A 57 -20.67 -6.92 -21.74
N GLN A 58 -20.89 -6.37 -20.54
CA GLN A 58 -21.89 -5.33 -20.32
C GLN A 58 -21.42 -3.97 -20.84
N PRO A 59 -22.29 -3.15 -21.47
CA PRO A 59 -21.94 -1.81 -21.92
C PRO A 59 -21.37 -0.95 -20.77
N GLY A 60 -20.17 -0.38 -20.95
CA GLY A 60 -19.49 0.44 -19.94
C GLY A 60 -18.65 -0.32 -18.90
N ALA A 61 -18.64 -1.65 -18.91
CA ALA A 61 -17.87 -2.43 -17.92
C ALA A 61 -16.36 -2.35 -18.16
N SER A 62 -15.89 -2.24 -19.39
CA SER A 62 -14.48 -2.03 -19.71
C SER A 62 -13.98 -0.69 -19.19
N GLU A 63 -14.81 0.35 -19.19
CA GLU A 63 -14.50 1.66 -18.60
C GLU A 63 -14.48 1.62 -17.06
N ALA A 64 -15.26 0.71 -16.45
CA ALA A 64 -15.31 0.54 -14.99
C ALA A 64 -14.15 -0.32 -14.44
N VAL A 65 -13.64 -1.27 -15.22
CA VAL A 65 -12.54 -2.18 -14.79
C VAL A 65 -11.18 -1.51 -14.89
N ALA A 66 -10.90 -0.71 -15.92
CA ALA A 66 -9.64 -0.01 -16.08
C ALA A 66 -9.35 0.99 -14.94
N PRO A 67 -10.30 1.85 -14.51
CA PRO A 67 -10.12 2.69 -13.32
C PRO A 67 -9.96 1.89 -12.02
N THR A 68 -10.62 0.72 -11.90
CA THR A 68 -10.55 -0.15 -10.73
C THR A 68 -9.14 -0.70 -10.52
N LEU A 69 -8.43 -1.00 -11.59
CA LEU A 69 -7.03 -1.42 -11.54
C LEU A 69 -6.09 -0.26 -11.14
N ASN A 70 -6.55 0.98 -11.26
CA ASN A 70 -5.73 2.19 -11.09
C ASN A 70 -6.29 3.20 -10.06
N SER A 71 -7.47 2.96 -9.44
CA SER A 71 -8.09 3.98 -8.58
C SER A 71 -7.50 4.07 -7.18
N VAL A 72 -7.41 5.31 -6.67
CA VAL A 72 -6.95 5.63 -5.30
C VAL A 72 -8.03 5.30 -4.25
N SER A 73 -9.29 5.25 -4.65
CA SER A 73 -10.45 5.15 -3.75
C SER A 73 -10.91 3.72 -3.47
N GLY A 74 -10.17 2.70 -3.93
CA GLY A 74 -10.61 1.30 -3.81
C GLY A 74 -11.50 0.86 -4.98
N LEU A 75 -12.10 -0.33 -4.85
CA LEU A 75 -13.04 -0.85 -5.84
C LEU A 75 -14.25 0.08 -5.98
N PRO A 76 -14.69 0.44 -7.20
CA PRO A 76 -15.96 1.12 -7.40
C PRO A 76 -17.10 0.38 -6.67
N GLU A 77 -18.07 1.11 -6.13
CA GLU A 77 -19.17 0.52 -5.35
C GLU A 77 -19.82 -0.68 -6.05
N ARG A 78 -19.98 -0.61 -7.37
CA ARG A 78 -20.55 -1.70 -8.19
C ARG A 78 -19.73 -2.98 -8.19
N LEU A 79 -18.39 -2.89 -8.06
CA LEU A 79 -17.51 -4.05 -7.99
C LEU A 79 -17.30 -4.54 -6.56
N ALA A 80 -17.49 -3.66 -5.57
CA ALA A 80 -17.44 -4.06 -4.17
C ALA A 80 -18.56 -5.06 -3.79
N GLU A 81 -19.66 -5.03 -4.51
CA GLU A 81 -20.79 -5.98 -4.35
C GLU A 81 -20.67 -7.20 -5.27
N ALA A 82 -19.59 -7.31 -6.05
CA ALA A 82 -19.38 -8.45 -6.93
C ALA A 82 -19.26 -9.78 -6.15
N PRO A 83 -19.66 -10.91 -6.76
CA PRO A 83 -19.47 -12.21 -6.15
C PRO A 83 -18.02 -12.46 -5.72
N PRO A 84 -17.77 -13.19 -4.61
CA PRO A 84 -16.42 -13.45 -4.10
C PRO A 84 -15.48 -14.08 -5.13
N ALA A 85 -15.98 -14.94 -6.01
CA ALA A 85 -15.21 -15.53 -7.09
C ALA A 85 -14.70 -14.47 -8.08
N THR A 86 -15.54 -13.49 -8.43
CA THR A 86 -15.18 -12.37 -9.33
C THR A 86 -14.10 -11.48 -8.71
N LEU A 87 -14.18 -11.18 -7.41
CA LEU A 87 -13.17 -10.42 -6.71
C LEU A 87 -11.79 -11.14 -6.73
N LEU A 88 -11.81 -12.47 -6.55
CA LEU A 88 -10.62 -13.30 -6.65
C LEU A 88 -10.03 -13.28 -8.07
N GLU A 89 -10.85 -13.38 -9.10
CA GLU A 89 -10.42 -13.29 -10.50
C GLU A 89 -9.80 -11.92 -10.81
N LEU A 90 -10.43 -10.83 -10.37
CA LEU A 90 -9.89 -9.47 -10.52
C LEU A 90 -8.53 -9.32 -9.85
N ARG A 91 -8.37 -9.88 -8.65
CA ARG A 91 -7.06 -9.93 -7.98
C ARG A 91 -6.01 -10.65 -8.82
N GLN A 92 -6.33 -11.84 -9.33
CA GLN A 92 -5.40 -12.62 -10.15
C GLN A 92 -5.02 -11.90 -11.44
N LEU A 93 -5.97 -11.20 -12.07
CA LEU A 93 -5.71 -10.37 -13.25
C LEU A 93 -4.78 -9.21 -12.92
N ARG A 94 -5.05 -8.48 -11.83
CA ARG A 94 -4.22 -7.36 -11.37
C ARG A 94 -2.77 -7.79 -11.12
N LEU A 95 -2.56 -8.92 -10.43
CA LEU A 95 -1.22 -9.43 -10.13
C LEU A 95 -0.49 -9.89 -11.40
N ARG A 96 -1.18 -10.58 -12.32
CA ARG A 96 -0.60 -10.98 -13.61
C ARG A 96 -0.20 -9.76 -14.44
N GLU A 97 -1.08 -8.75 -14.47
CA GLU A 97 -0.81 -7.51 -15.21
C GLU A 97 0.38 -6.74 -14.61
N LEU A 98 0.51 -6.69 -13.28
CA LEU A 98 1.65 -6.10 -12.62
C LEU A 98 2.97 -6.79 -13.04
N ILE A 99 3.01 -8.12 -13.02
CA ILE A 99 4.20 -8.88 -13.46
C ILE A 99 4.49 -8.62 -14.96
N ARG A 100 3.45 -8.54 -15.79
CA ARG A 100 3.59 -8.28 -17.23
C ARG A 100 4.12 -6.87 -17.51
N GLN A 101 3.75 -5.88 -16.71
CA GLN A 101 4.22 -4.50 -16.83
C GLN A 101 5.68 -4.33 -16.41
N TYR A 102 6.16 -5.16 -15.50
CA TYR A 102 7.53 -5.07 -14.95
C TYR A 102 8.32 -6.38 -15.11
N PRO A 103 8.49 -6.91 -16.35
CA PRO A 103 9.06 -8.25 -16.55
C PRO A 103 10.55 -8.35 -16.23
N ARG A 104 11.25 -7.20 -16.12
CA ARG A 104 12.67 -7.18 -15.74
C ARG A 104 12.86 -7.24 -14.24
N GLU A 105 11.90 -6.75 -13.47
CA GLU A 105 11.94 -6.63 -12.01
C GLU A 105 11.18 -7.76 -11.31
N LEU A 106 10.12 -8.28 -11.96
CA LEU A 106 9.16 -9.18 -11.32
C LEU A 106 9.01 -10.49 -12.09
N GLU A 107 8.67 -11.53 -11.34
CA GLU A 107 8.17 -12.79 -11.86
C GLU A 107 7.16 -13.44 -10.88
N ASN A 108 6.57 -14.56 -11.30
CA ASN A 108 5.56 -15.28 -10.53
C ASN A 108 6.24 -16.34 -9.64
N ASP A 109 5.82 -16.43 -8.36
CA ASP A 109 6.29 -17.45 -7.40
C ASP A 109 5.80 -18.88 -7.70
N GLY A 110 4.84 -19.04 -8.59
CA GLY A 110 4.15 -20.30 -8.89
C GLY A 110 2.71 -20.36 -8.33
N ASN A 111 2.37 -19.49 -7.38
CA ASN A 111 1.03 -19.34 -6.80
C ASN A 111 0.33 -18.05 -7.27
N GLY A 112 0.89 -17.37 -8.27
CA GLY A 112 0.35 -16.12 -8.80
C GLY A 112 0.80 -14.86 -8.07
N GLN A 113 1.71 -14.96 -7.08
CA GLN A 113 2.19 -13.80 -6.35
C GLN A 113 3.41 -13.18 -7.05
N PRO A 114 3.50 -11.83 -7.12
CA PRO A 114 4.67 -11.17 -7.66
C PRO A 114 5.85 -11.25 -6.68
N VAL A 115 7.02 -11.59 -7.21
CA VAL A 115 8.29 -11.64 -6.48
C VAL A 115 9.37 -10.91 -7.25
N ARG A 116 10.35 -10.39 -6.54
CA ARG A 116 11.55 -9.81 -7.14
C ARG A 116 12.29 -10.89 -7.95
N ARG A 117 12.50 -10.58 -9.24
CA ARG A 117 13.18 -11.49 -10.17
C ARG A 117 14.64 -11.71 -9.78
N GLY A 118 15.08 -12.93 -9.85
CA GLY A 118 16.50 -13.29 -9.79
C GLY A 118 17.13 -13.23 -8.41
N VAL A 119 16.34 -13.05 -7.32
CA VAL A 119 16.84 -12.98 -5.94
C VAL A 119 16.01 -13.81 -4.99
N LEU A 120 16.67 -14.30 -3.93
CA LEU A 120 16.03 -14.96 -2.77
C LEU A 120 16.52 -14.29 -1.50
N VAL A 121 15.71 -14.30 -0.46
CA VAL A 121 16.05 -13.76 0.86
C VAL A 121 16.14 -14.91 1.86
N ILE A 122 17.21 -14.93 2.64
CA ILE A 122 17.49 -15.93 3.66
C ILE A 122 17.49 -15.24 5.02
N VAL A 123 16.74 -15.79 5.96
CA VAL A 123 16.57 -15.20 7.31
C VAL A 123 17.45 -15.96 8.29
N ASP A 124 18.23 -15.23 9.09
CA ASP A 124 19.10 -15.73 10.16
C ASP A 124 19.90 -16.99 9.72
N PRO A 125 20.63 -16.96 8.57
CA PRO A 125 21.32 -18.13 8.06
C PRO A 125 22.47 -18.58 8.98
N ASP A 126 22.61 -19.88 9.17
CA ASP A 126 23.85 -20.44 9.72
C ASP A 126 25.00 -20.34 8.70
N PRO A 127 26.24 -20.09 9.16
CA PRO A 127 27.37 -19.82 8.27
C PRO A 127 27.70 -20.97 7.32
N ALA A 128 27.56 -22.24 7.77
CA ALA A 128 27.95 -23.42 6.98
C ALA A 128 26.98 -23.65 5.82
N SER A 129 25.65 -23.56 6.08
CA SER A 129 24.62 -23.67 5.05
C SER A 129 24.70 -22.53 4.05
N LEU A 130 24.94 -21.29 4.53
CA LEU A 130 25.12 -20.13 3.65
C LEU A 130 26.35 -20.32 2.73
N GLN A 131 27.47 -20.80 3.26
CA GLN A 131 28.67 -21.07 2.46
C GLN A 131 28.43 -22.19 1.42
N SER A 132 27.63 -23.20 1.77
CA SER A 132 27.21 -24.25 0.83
C SER A 132 26.38 -23.70 -0.31
N ALA A 133 25.45 -22.78 -0.03
CA ALA A 133 24.67 -22.06 -1.04
C ALA A 133 25.56 -21.25 -1.98
N VAL A 134 26.54 -20.50 -1.43
CA VAL A 134 27.48 -19.70 -2.23
C VAL A 134 28.31 -20.57 -3.16
N ARG A 135 28.87 -21.70 -2.66
CA ARG A 135 29.62 -22.67 -3.49
C ARG A 135 28.75 -23.30 -4.59
N ALA A 136 27.45 -23.38 -4.38
CA ALA A 136 26.50 -23.94 -5.35
C ALA A 136 25.97 -22.90 -6.38
N GLY A 137 26.54 -21.69 -6.40
CA GLY A 137 26.24 -20.67 -7.39
C GLY A 137 25.14 -19.68 -6.98
N PHE A 138 24.91 -19.49 -5.66
CA PHE A 138 24.05 -18.47 -5.11
C PHE A 138 24.88 -17.35 -4.43
N PRO A 139 25.49 -16.44 -5.20
CA PRO A 139 26.33 -15.41 -4.61
C PRO A 139 25.52 -14.43 -3.78
N ILE A 140 26.12 -13.98 -2.68
CA ILE A 140 25.52 -12.96 -1.81
C ILE A 140 25.55 -11.60 -2.53
N VAL A 141 24.40 -10.93 -2.59
CA VAL A 141 24.25 -9.59 -3.14
C VAL A 141 23.98 -8.53 -2.05
N ALA A 142 23.47 -8.96 -0.90
CA ALA A 142 23.36 -8.13 0.30
C ALA A 142 23.42 -9.01 1.56
N ASP A 143 24.00 -8.48 2.64
CA ASP A 143 24.06 -9.12 3.97
C ASP A 143 23.76 -8.04 5.01
N ASP A 144 22.49 -7.94 5.35
CA ASP A 144 21.97 -6.90 6.24
C ASP A 144 21.83 -7.46 7.65
N ARG A 145 22.46 -6.81 8.62
CA ARG A 145 22.29 -7.07 10.05
C ARG A 145 21.52 -5.92 10.68
N ASP A 146 20.30 -6.21 11.07
CA ASP A 146 19.39 -5.23 11.63
C ASP A 146 19.53 -5.21 13.16
N PRO A 147 20.13 -4.16 13.76
CA PRO A 147 20.33 -4.09 15.20
C PRO A 147 19.02 -3.82 15.95
N GLU A 148 18.05 -3.15 15.30
CA GLU A 148 16.79 -2.84 15.93
C GLU A 148 15.87 -4.05 16.03
N LEU A 149 15.84 -4.91 15.04
CA LEU A 149 15.02 -6.11 15.05
C LEU A 149 15.78 -7.37 15.50
N GLY A 150 17.12 -7.30 15.56
CA GLY A 150 17.96 -8.47 15.86
C GLY A 150 17.84 -9.54 14.77
N ILE A 151 17.72 -9.14 13.51
CA ILE A 151 17.56 -10.03 12.35
C ILE A 151 18.77 -9.90 11.44
N ARG A 152 19.28 -11.02 10.95
CA ARG A 152 20.18 -11.04 9.80
C ARG A 152 19.41 -11.49 8.58
N SER A 153 19.38 -10.68 7.52
CA SER A 153 18.82 -11.04 6.24
C SER A 153 19.91 -11.05 5.17
N VAL A 154 20.03 -12.16 4.46
CA VAL A 154 20.99 -12.30 3.37
C VAL A 154 20.21 -12.44 2.07
N THR A 155 20.45 -11.53 1.12
CA THR A 155 19.92 -11.66 -0.23
C THR A 155 20.95 -12.34 -1.11
N VAL A 156 20.56 -13.40 -1.79
CA VAL A 156 21.39 -14.10 -2.78
C VAL A 156 20.78 -13.93 -4.17
N SER A 157 21.63 -13.81 -5.20
CA SER A 157 21.17 -13.95 -6.57
C SER A 157 21.11 -15.42 -6.96
N ILE A 158 20.20 -15.74 -7.87
CA ILE A 158 20.07 -17.09 -8.41
C ILE A 158 20.92 -17.27 -9.66
N PRO A 159 21.34 -18.47 -10.01
CA PRO A 159 21.97 -18.77 -11.30
C PRO A 159 21.11 -18.31 -12.48
N ARG A 160 21.74 -17.74 -13.51
CA ARG A 160 21.05 -17.08 -14.65
C ARG A 160 20.17 -18.00 -15.50
N ASP A 161 20.45 -19.30 -15.47
CA ASP A 161 19.70 -20.35 -16.17
C ASP A 161 18.43 -20.79 -15.45
N LEU A 162 18.18 -20.27 -14.24
CA LEU A 162 17.02 -20.62 -13.42
C LEU A 162 16.03 -19.47 -13.28
N SER A 163 14.74 -19.79 -13.23
CA SER A 163 13.73 -18.88 -12.69
C SER A 163 13.87 -18.77 -11.16
N THR A 164 13.33 -17.70 -10.56
CA THR A 164 13.41 -17.52 -9.08
C THR A 164 12.79 -18.71 -8.34
N ARG A 165 11.71 -19.28 -8.87
CA ARG A 165 11.08 -20.49 -8.32
C ARG A 165 11.99 -21.72 -8.39
N GLN A 166 12.66 -21.93 -9.51
CA GLN A 166 13.61 -23.03 -9.66
C GLN A 166 14.82 -22.84 -8.74
N GLY A 167 15.30 -21.57 -8.62
CA GLY A 167 16.37 -21.19 -7.69
C GLY A 167 16.03 -21.53 -6.25
N LEU A 168 14.83 -21.19 -5.76
CA LEU A 168 14.40 -21.52 -4.39
C LEU A 168 14.35 -23.04 -4.17
N LYS A 169 13.78 -23.79 -5.13
CA LYS A 169 13.71 -25.24 -5.05
C LYS A 169 15.12 -25.88 -4.99
N ARG A 170 16.05 -25.40 -5.82
CA ARG A 170 17.44 -25.87 -5.85
C ARG A 170 18.16 -25.49 -4.55
N LEU A 171 17.97 -24.26 -4.04
CA LEU A 171 18.58 -23.82 -2.79
C LEU A 171 18.13 -24.71 -1.62
N HIS A 172 16.84 -25.02 -1.51
CA HIS A 172 16.31 -25.91 -0.48
C HIS A 172 16.85 -27.34 -0.60
N SER A 173 17.14 -27.84 -1.81
CA SER A 173 17.73 -29.18 -1.96
C SER A 173 19.20 -29.23 -1.54
N ILE A 174 19.94 -28.11 -1.66
CA ILE A 174 21.37 -28.01 -1.33
C ILE A 174 21.57 -27.72 0.16
N ALA A 175 20.77 -26.81 0.69
CA ALA A 175 20.85 -26.32 2.06
C ALA A 175 19.46 -26.26 2.72
N PRO A 176 18.87 -27.41 3.06
CA PRO A 176 17.48 -27.47 3.56
C PRO A 176 17.28 -26.77 4.92
N ALA A 177 18.35 -26.53 5.67
CA ALA A 177 18.30 -25.79 6.93
C ALA A 177 18.12 -24.28 6.73
N LEU A 178 18.41 -23.74 5.54
CA LEU A 178 18.26 -22.31 5.28
C LEU A 178 16.78 -21.91 5.26
N GLN A 179 16.46 -20.87 6.02
CA GLN A 179 15.15 -20.22 6.00
C GLN A 179 15.08 -19.27 4.81
N ALA A 180 15.10 -19.82 3.60
CA ALA A 180 15.03 -19.07 2.35
C ALA A 180 13.57 -18.83 1.92
N ASP A 181 13.30 -17.68 1.32
CA ASP A 181 12.00 -17.31 0.79
C ASP A 181 12.17 -16.39 -0.42
N PHE A 182 11.08 -16.16 -1.15
CA PHE A 182 11.02 -15.13 -2.17
C PHE A 182 11.01 -13.73 -1.54
N ASP A 183 11.50 -12.74 -2.26
CA ASP A 183 11.27 -11.34 -1.93
C ASP A 183 9.92 -10.91 -2.54
N HIS A 184 8.82 -11.30 -1.89
CA HIS A 184 7.45 -11.06 -2.33
C HIS A 184 7.10 -9.56 -2.32
N LEU A 185 6.27 -9.14 -3.27
CA LEU A 185 5.67 -7.81 -3.23
C LEU A 185 4.38 -7.80 -2.42
N TYR A 186 4.16 -6.67 -1.75
CA TYR A 186 2.94 -6.34 -1.02
C TYR A 186 2.29 -5.13 -1.69
N GLU A 187 0.98 -5.17 -1.84
CA GLU A 187 0.20 -4.10 -2.44
C GLU A 187 -0.60 -3.33 -1.37
N PRO A 188 -0.96 -2.05 -1.60
CA PRO A 188 -1.91 -1.36 -0.73
C PRO A 188 -3.23 -2.12 -0.65
N ALA A 189 -3.78 -2.23 0.56
CA ALA A 189 -5.03 -2.97 0.80
C ALA A 189 -6.28 -2.25 0.27
N GLY A 190 -6.16 -1.10 -0.38
CA GLY A 190 -7.29 -0.24 -0.78
C GLY A 190 -7.22 0.34 -2.18
N GLY A 191 -6.34 -0.11 -3.04
CA GLY A 191 -6.26 0.40 -4.40
C GLY A 191 -4.86 0.78 -4.88
N ALA A 192 -4.76 1.35 -6.08
CA ALA A 192 -3.48 1.63 -6.70
C ALA A 192 -2.72 2.76 -6.03
N LEU A 193 -1.41 2.59 -5.94
CA LEU A 193 -0.47 3.68 -5.67
C LEU A 193 -0.42 4.59 -6.91
N LEU A 194 -1.09 5.73 -6.84
CA LEU A 194 -0.85 6.81 -7.79
C LEU A 194 0.15 7.76 -7.13
N PRO A 195 1.39 7.86 -7.65
CA PRO A 195 2.33 8.87 -7.19
C PRO A 195 1.77 10.26 -7.49
N PHE A 196 1.97 11.18 -6.60
CA PHE A 196 1.55 12.57 -6.74
C PHE A 196 2.78 13.49 -6.74
N ALA A 197 2.88 14.32 -7.76
CA ALA A 197 3.93 15.34 -7.84
C ALA A 197 3.57 16.51 -6.90
N GLY A 198 4.06 16.47 -5.66
CA GLY A 198 3.79 17.50 -4.67
C GLY A 198 4.73 17.45 -3.48
N ALA A 199 4.61 18.44 -2.58
CA ALA A 199 5.44 18.49 -1.38
C ALA A 199 5.05 17.37 -0.40
N LEU A 200 6.07 16.74 0.20
CA LEU A 200 5.88 15.83 1.32
C LEU A 200 5.39 16.60 2.55
N ALA A 201 4.51 15.99 3.33
CA ALA A 201 4.17 16.48 4.66
C ALA A 201 5.41 16.37 5.55
N ALA A 202 5.74 17.47 6.23
CA ALA A 202 6.80 17.51 7.22
C ALA A 202 6.43 18.51 8.31
N SER A 203 6.80 18.23 9.54
CA SER A 203 6.69 19.18 10.64
C SER A 203 7.85 18.99 11.62
N ALA A 204 8.39 20.11 12.07
CA ALA A 204 9.45 20.16 13.08
C ALA A 204 8.91 20.11 14.53
N VAL A 205 7.59 20.22 14.71
CA VAL A 205 6.97 20.27 16.04
C VAL A 205 6.74 18.85 16.54
N ALA A 206 7.35 18.50 17.66
CA ALA A 206 7.07 17.24 18.34
C ALA A 206 5.62 17.24 18.86
N GLY A 207 4.84 16.26 18.45
CA GLY A 207 3.49 16.04 18.99
C GLY A 207 3.59 15.55 20.45
N GLY A 208 2.72 16.06 21.32
CA GLY A 208 2.61 15.57 22.70
C GLY A 208 1.80 14.28 22.85
N GLY A 209 1.24 13.76 21.77
CA GLY A 209 0.40 12.56 21.73
C GLY A 209 1.16 11.27 21.44
N PRO A 210 0.44 10.18 21.17
CA PRO A 210 1.04 8.88 20.91
C PRO A 210 1.93 8.91 19.65
N ARG A 211 2.94 8.04 19.66
CA ARG A 211 3.86 7.83 18.53
C ARG A 211 3.32 6.67 17.68
N ILE A 212 3.02 6.92 16.43
CA ILE A 212 2.40 5.94 15.52
C ILE A 212 3.26 5.77 14.27
N GLY A 213 3.61 4.53 13.96
CA GLY A 213 4.27 4.17 12.71
C GLY A 213 3.26 3.90 11.59
N ILE A 214 3.62 4.19 10.36
CA ILE A 214 2.85 3.84 9.16
C ILE A 214 3.79 3.19 8.15
N VAL A 215 3.42 2.02 7.63
CA VAL A 215 4.05 1.41 6.45
C VAL A 215 3.07 1.55 5.29
N ASP A 216 3.41 2.40 4.30
CA ASP A 216 2.55 2.74 3.17
C ASP A 216 3.38 3.40 2.04
N GLY A 217 2.77 4.21 1.20
CA GLY A 217 3.44 5.22 0.38
C GLY A 217 3.64 6.53 1.14
N GLY A 218 4.38 7.47 0.55
CA GLY A 218 4.63 8.78 1.16
C GLY A 218 3.35 9.59 1.33
N VAL A 219 3.40 10.56 2.23
CA VAL A 219 2.30 11.44 2.62
C VAL A 219 2.52 12.84 2.07
N ALA A 220 1.56 13.33 1.29
CA ALA A 220 1.59 14.70 0.77
C ALA A 220 1.28 15.74 1.86
N SER A 221 1.80 16.95 1.68
CA SER A 221 1.33 18.11 2.44
C SER A 221 -0.17 18.33 2.18
N HIS A 222 -0.93 18.57 3.25
CA HIS A 222 -2.36 18.84 3.19
C HIS A 222 -2.78 19.78 4.35
N PRO A 223 -3.69 20.75 4.14
CA PRO A 223 -4.10 21.70 5.18
C PRO A 223 -4.59 21.04 6.48
N SER A 224 -5.29 19.90 6.38
CA SER A 224 -5.75 19.19 7.58
C SER A 224 -4.62 18.57 8.41
N MET A 225 -3.41 18.49 7.89
CA MET A 225 -2.24 17.92 8.57
C MET A 225 -1.16 18.98 8.87
N GLY A 226 -1.43 20.27 8.59
CA GLY A 226 -0.43 21.34 8.73
C GLY A 226 0.12 21.54 10.15
N GLY A 227 -0.61 21.12 11.19
CA GLY A 227 -0.16 21.15 12.58
C GLY A 227 0.30 19.79 13.12
N ALA A 228 0.37 18.74 12.29
CA ALA A 228 0.75 17.41 12.71
C ALA A 228 2.28 17.23 12.67
N SER A 229 2.81 16.46 13.63
CA SER A 229 4.21 16.02 13.61
C SER A 229 4.35 14.80 12.69
N ILE A 230 4.99 14.96 11.51
CA ILE A 230 5.15 13.89 10.52
C ILE A 230 6.62 13.82 10.10
N GLU A 231 7.26 12.69 10.35
CA GLU A 231 8.59 12.33 9.86
C GLU A 231 8.44 11.20 8.84
N GLN A 232 9.10 11.31 7.67
CA GLN A 232 8.99 10.33 6.58
C GLN A 232 10.35 9.85 6.11
N ASN A 233 10.43 8.56 5.77
CA ASN A 233 11.62 7.97 5.13
C ASN A 233 11.22 6.99 4.03
N GLY A 234 12.05 6.86 2.99
CA GLY A 234 11.83 5.97 1.86
C GLY A 234 12.69 4.71 1.90
N PHE A 235 12.10 3.58 1.56
CA PHE A 235 12.73 2.24 1.58
C PHE A 235 12.78 1.57 0.21
N ALA A 236 12.25 2.26 -0.81
CA ALA A 236 12.33 1.88 -2.22
C ALA A 236 12.73 3.09 -3.09
N GLY A 237 13.64 3.92 -2.60
CA GLY A 237 14.02 5.20 -3.15
C GLY A 237 13.63 6.36 -2.22
N ARG A 238 13.63 7.59 -2.73
CA ARG A 238 13.17 8.74 -1.97
C ARG A 238 11.66 8.66 -1.72
N PRO A 239 11.15 9.15 -0.56
CA PRO A 239 9.72 9.16 -0.33
C PRO A 239 8.98 9.91 -1.44
N GLN A 240 7.89 9.32 -1.92
CA GLN A 240 7.01 9.91 -2.94
C GLN A 240 5.59 10.00 -2.40
N PRO A 241 4.95 11.18 -2.41
CA PRO A 241 3.58 11.31 -1.96
C PRO A 241 2.63 10.42 -2.77
N THR A 242 1.73 9.74 -2.08
CA THR A 242 0.67 8.95 -2.70
C THR A 242 -0.70 9.35 -2.15
N GLY A 243 -1.74 9.14 -2.93
CA GLY A 243 -3.12 9.36 -2.46
C GLY A 243 -3.46 8.45 -1.30
N HIS A 244 -3.01 7.19 -1.34
CA HIS A 244 -3.30 6.20 -0.31
C HIS A 244 -2.60 6.55 1.02
N GLY A 245 -1.29 6.78 1.02
CA GLY A 245 -0.54 7.15 2.22
C GLY A 245 -1.05 8.47 2.84
N THR A 246 -1.41 9.47 1.99
CA THR A 246 -1.99 10.75 2.45
C THR A 246 -3.33 10.54 3.12
N ALA A 247 -4.21 9.72 2.53
CA ALA A 247 -5.50 9.38 3.11
C ALA A 247 -5.35 8.67 4.46
N VAL A 248 -4.50 7.64 4.53
CA VAL A 248 -4.23 6.88 5.76
C VAL A 248 -3.70 7.78 6.88
N ALA A 249 -2.71 8.64 6.60
CA ALA A 249 -2.16 9.57 7.58
C ALA A 249 -3.22 10.58 8.08
N SER A 250 -4.03 11.12 7.16
CA SER A 250 -5.06 12.11 7.49
C SER A 250 -6.14 11.55 8.43
N LEU A 251 -6.50 10.27 8.28
CA LEU A 251 -7.45 9.59 9.16
C LEU A 251 -6.92 9.43 10.60
N ILE A 252 -5.60 9.47 10.79
CA ILE A 252 -4.98 9.42 12.11
C ILE A 252 -4.87 10.83 12.72
N VAL A 253 -4.22 11.78 12.01
CA VAL A 253 -3.81 13.07 12.60
C VAL A 253 -4.52 14.29 12.04
N GLY A 254 -5.38 14.14 11.06
CA GLY A 254 -6.05 15.29 10.43
C GLY A 254 -6.82 16.14 11.45
N ASN A 255 -6.74 17.47 11.29
CA ASN A 255 -7.41 18.42 12.18
C ASN A 255 -7.74 19.71 11.42
N GLN A 256 -8.88 19.76 10.74
CA GLN A 256 -9.34 20.95 10.02
C GLN A 256 -10.87 21.00 9.97
N GLY A 257 -11.46 21.90 10.72
CA GLY A 257 -12.92 22.07 10.77
C GLY A 257 -13.64 20.76 11.09
N PRO A 258 -14.58 20.30 10.25
CA PRO A 258 -15.28 19.03 10.47
C PRO A 258 -14.42 17.78 10.18
N PHE A 259 -13.26 17.93 9.55
CA PHE A 259 -12.33 16.82 9.33
C PHE A 259 -11.47 16.58 10.57
N GLN A 260 -11.78 15.51 11.31
CA GLN A 260 -11.14 15.20 12.58
C GLN A 260 -10.60 13.76 12.58
N GLY A 261 -9.27 13.62 12.50
CA GLY A 261 -8.57 12.35 12.62
C GLY A 261 -8.71 11.71 14.01
N ALA A 262 -8.54 10.41 14.08
CA ALA A 262 -8.84 9.62 15.28
C ALA A 262 -7.80 9.78 16.42
N ALA A 263 -6.58 10.28 16.13
CA ALA A 263 -5.51 10.55 17.10
C ALA A 263 -4.81 11.88 16.81
N ARG A 264 -5.58 12.98 16.88
CA ARG A 264 -5.04 14.33 16.70
C ARG A 264 -3.94 14.61 17.75
N GLY A 265 -2.85 15.22 17.31
CA GLY A 265 -1.68 15.46 18.16
C GLY A 265 -0.71 14.28 18.28
N ALA A 266 -1.00 13.13 17.63
CA ALA A 266 -0.04 12.05 17.51
C ALA A 266 1.17 12.47 16.65
N SER A 267 2.34 11.87 16.93
CA SER A 267 3.51 11.95 16.06
C SER A 267 3.49 10.77 15.10
N LEU A 268 3.52 11.04 13.78
CA LEU A 268 3.56 10.02 12.74
C LEU A 268 4.99 9.80 12.23
N PHE A 269 5.35 8.54 12.07
CA PHE A 269 6.57 8.08 11.41
C PHE A 269 6.14 7.27 10.19
N VAL A 270 6.34 7.81 8.99
CA VAL A 270 5.86 7.23 7.74
C VAL A 270 7.02 6.58 7.00
N ALA A 271 6.91 5.29 6.80
CA ALA A 271 7.86 4.50 6.02
C ALA A 271 7.27 4.22 4.64
N ASP A 272 7.76 4.96 3.62
CA ASP A 272 7.38 4.73 2.23
C ASP A 272 8.14 3.55 1.65
N VAL A 273 7.43 2.44 1.43
CA VAL A 273 7.99 1.22 0.86
C VAL A 273 7.86 1.12 -0.66
N TYR A 274 7.29 2.14 -1.30
CA TYR A 274 7.01 2.15 -2.74
C TYR A 274 7.89 3.13 -3.53
N GLY A 275 8.27 4.26 -2.97
CA GLY A 275 9.04 5.29 -3.67
C GLY A 275 8.40 5.72 -4.99
N GLY A 276 7.07 5.64 -5.10
CA GLY A 276 6.30 5.93 -6.31
C GLY A 276 6.29 4.80 -7.37
N SER A 277 6.89 3.62 -7.12
CA SER A 277 6.89 2.49 -8.06
C SER A 277 5.91 1.40 -7.66
N ARG A 278 5.12 0.90 -8.60
CA ARG A 278 4.24 -0.26 -8.41
C ARG A 278 5.00 -1.58 -8.32
N ALA A 279 6.24 -1.64 -8.83
CA ALA A 279 7.12 -2.80 -8.72
C ALA A 279 7.94 -2.82 -7.42
N ALA A 280 7.66 -1.90 -6.49
CA ALA A 280 8.25 -1.83 -5.16
C ALA A 280 7.30 -2.43 -4.10
N GLY A 281 7.60 -2.22 -2.82
CA GLY A 281 6.84 -2.81 -1.72
C GLY A 281 7.28 -4.25 -1.42
N SER A 282 8.55 -4.58 -1.65
CA SER A 282 9.08 -5.91 -1.40
C SER A 282 9.17 -6.23 0.10
N ALA A 283 9.17 -7.52 0.45
CA ALA A 283 9.35 -7.99 1.82
C ALA A 283 10.61 -7.39 2.46
N SER A 284 11.71 -7.31 1.71
CA SER A 284 12.97 -6.69 2.17
C SER A 284 12.79 -5.20 2.47
N SER A 285 12.08 -4.45 1.63
CA SER A 285 11.84 -3.02 1.89
C SER A 285 10.92 -2.80 3.08
N ILE A 286 9.90 -3.66 3.26
CA ILE A 286 9.02 -3.63 4.43
C ILE A 286 9.81 -3.88 5.72
N VAL A 287 10.71 -4.85 5.74
CA VAL A 287 11.49 -5.15 6.95
C VAL A 287 12.44 -4.01 7.30
N ARG A 288 13.12 -3.40 6.32
CA ARG A 288 13.91 -2.19 6.58
C ARG A 288 13.05 -1.02 7.09
N ALA A 289 11.83 -0.88 6.57
CA ALA A 289 10.85 0.10 7.06
C ALA A 289 10.45 -0.17 8.52
N LEU A 290 10.16 -1.43 8.86
CA LEU A 290 9.81 -1.85 10.22
C LEU A 290 10.96 -1.64 11.20
N SER A 291 12.21 -1.85 10.77
CA SER A 291 13.42 -1.55 11.54
C SER A 291 13.53 -0.05 11.86
N TRP A 292 13.43 0.78 10.83
CA TRP A 292 13.46 2.23 11.03
C TRP A 292 12.32 2.69 11.95
N LEU A 293 11.11 2.14 11.78
CA LEU A 293 10.01 2.43 12.70
C LEU A 293 10.32 1.99 14.13
N ALA A 294 10.94 0.82 14.34
CA ALA A 294 11.35 0.36 15.66
C ALA A 294 12.29 1.36 16.36
N SER A 295 13.24 1.96 15.64
CA SER A 295 14.15 3.00 16.17
C SER A 295 13.40 4.27 16.61
N LYS A 296 12.21 4.53 16.03
CA LYS A 296 11.33 5.62 16.43
C LYS A 296 10.48 5.31 17.66
N ARG A 297 10.50 4.08 18.18
CA ARG A 297 9.77 3.61 19.36
C ARG A 297 8.28 3.97 19.33
N PRO A 298 7.52 3.61 18.26
CA PRO A 298 6.09 3.85 18.22
C PRO A 298 5.38 2.90 19.20
N GLN A 299 4.22 3.30 19.74
CA GLN A 299 3.35 2.39 20.48
C GLN A 299 2.70 1.37 19.53
N VAL A 300 2.33 1.82 18.33
CA VAL A 300 1.61 1.00 17.35
C VAL A 300 2.09 1.34 15.95
N ILE A 301 2.16 0.33 15.09
CA ILE A 301 2.43 0.47 13.66
C ILE A 301 1.19 0.07 12.87
N ASN A 302 0.73 0.96 11.99
CA ASN A 302 -0.29 0.68 10.99
C ASN A 302 0.34 0.09 9.73
N ILE A 303 -0.21 -1.02 9.24
CA ILE A 303 0.19 -1.63 7.97
C ILE A 303 -1.07 -1.80 7.10
N SER A 304 -1.27 -0.87 6.16
CA SER A 304 -2.39 -0.90 5.22
C SER A 304 -2.02 -1.57 3.90
N LEU A 305 -1.20 -2.62 3.97
CA LEU A 305 -0.69 -3.41 2.86
C LEU A 305 -1.11 -4.87 3.00
N VAL A 306 -1.16 -5.57 1.89
CA VAL A 306 -1.45 -7.01 1.82
C VAL A 306 -0.52 -7.74 0.87
N GLY A 307 -0.18 -8.97 1.23
CA GLY A 307 0.63 -9.87 0.43
C GLY A 307 0.53 -11.30 0.93
N PRO A 308 1.32 -12.22 0.37
CA PRO A 308 1.39 -13.60 0.82
C PRO A 308 2.15 -13.73 2.15
N GLN A 309 2.09 -14.91 2.74
CA GLN A 309 2.98 -15.25 3.85
C GLN A 309 4.43 -15.12 3.39
N ASN A 310 5.29 -14.58 4.26
CA ASN A 310 6.71 -14.40 4.00
C ASN A 310 7.51 -14.52 5.30
N ARG A 311 8.58 -15.34 5.28
CA ARG A 311 9.40 -15.66 6.47
C ARG A 311 10.09 -14.43 7.05
N LEU A 312 10.62 -13.55 6.20
CA LEU A 312 11.33 -12.35 6.64
C LEU A 312 10.38 -11.36 7.32
N VAL A 313 9.21 -11.11 6.72
CA VAL A 313 8.19 -10.22 7.31
C VAL A 313 7.64 -10.81 8.62
N GLN A 314 7.41 -12.12 8.66
CA GLN A 314 6.99 -12.81 9.88
C GLN A 314 8.00 -12.63 11.03
N ARG A 315 9.29 -12.79 10.74
CA ARG A 315 10.36 -12.64 11.73
C ARG A 315 10.43 -11.20 12.25
N ALA A 316 10.26 -10.19 11.38
CA ALA A 316 10.21 -8.79 11.78
C ALA A 316 9.00 -8.48 12.67
N VAL A 317 7.81 -8.99 12.32
CA VAL A 317 6.59 -8.87 13.13
C VAL A 317 6.80 -9.47 14.54
N GLN A 318 7.42 -10.65 14.63
CA GLN A 318 7.73 -11.29 15.91
C GLN A 318 8.70 -10.43 16.75
N ALA A 319 9.74 -9.87 16.13
CA ALA A 319 10.71 -9.00 16.81
C ALA A 319 10.07 -7.72 17.37
N LEU A 320 9.21 -7.07 16.59
CA LEU A 320 8.47 -5.87 17.02
C LEU A 320 7.55 -6.17 18.20
N ARG A 321 6.82 -7.29 18.13
CA ARG A 321 5.92 -7.72 19.21
C ARG A 321 6.68 -8.04 20.49
N ALA A 322 7.83 -8.69 20.41
CA ALA A 322 8.70 -8.95 21.56
C ALA A 322 9.18 -7.66 22.25
N ARG A 323 9.21 -6.55 21.52
CA ARG A 323 9.48 -5.20 22.04
C ARG A 323 8.25 -4.46 22.57
N GLY A 324 7.08 -5.10 22.57
CA GLY A 324 5.82 -4.48 23.01
C GLY A 324 5.21 -3.50 22.00
N ILE A 325 5.70 -3.45 20.77
CA ILE A 325 5.14 -2.59 19.72
C ILE A 325 3.90 -3.27 19.14
N GLY A 326 2.74 -2.61 19.24
CA GLY A 326 1.50 -3.07 18.63
C GLY A 326 1.56 -3.00 17.11
N ILE A 327 0.94 -3.96 16.44
CA ILE A 327 0.84 -3.96 14.97
C ILE A 327 -0.63 -4.14 14.60
N VAL A 328 -1.15 -3.23 13.80
CA VAL A 328 -2.52 -3.28 13.24
C VAL A 328 -2.41 -3.40 11.73
N ALA A 329 -3.13 -4.34 11.15
CA ALA A 329 -3.10 -4.55 9.69
C ALA A 329 -4.48 -4.76 9.10
N ALA A 330 -4.66 -4.25 7.88
CA ALA A 330 -5.85 -4.43 7.07
C ALA A 330 -5.95 -5.87 6.54
N VAL A 331 -7.16 -6.45 6.52
CA VAL A 331 -7.37 -7.81 5.99
C VAL A 331 -7.44 -7.87 4.45
N GLY A 332 -7.38 -6.72 3.75
CA GLY A 332 -7.44 -6.64 2.29
C GLY A 332 -8.86 -6.50 1.73
N ASN A 333 -8.94 -6.30 0.41
CA ASN A 333 -10.20 -6.02 -0.31
C ASN A 333 -10.41 -6.94 -1.53
N ASP A 334 -9.79 -8.10 -1.54
CA ASP A 334 -9.87 -9.07 -2.63
C ASP A 334 -10.99 -10.10 -2.44
N GLY A 335 -11.91 -9.81 -1.53
CA GLY A 335 -13.05 -10.65 -1.20
C GLY A 335 -12.73 -11.83 -0.28
N PRO A 336 -13.78 -12.44 0.30
CA PRO A 336 -13.64 -13.56 1.23
C PRO A 336 -13.20 -14.87 0.57
N ALA A 337 -13.15 -14.98 -0.75
CA ALA A 337 -12.61 -16.14 -1.48
C ALA A 337 -11.08 -16.09 -1.62
N ALA A 338 -10.46 -14.92 -1.46
CA ALA A 338 -9.01 -14.77 -1.51
C ALA A 338 -8.33 -15.56 -0.36
N PRO A 339 -7.10 -16.05 -0.55
CA PRO A 339 -6.30 -16.64 0.53
C PRO A 339 -6.12 -15.66 1.69
N PRO A 340 -5.83 -16.15 2.92
CA PRO A 340 -5.50 -15.28 4.04
C PRO A 340 -4.39 -14.30 3.69
N GLN A 341 -4.59 -13.01 4.00
CA GLN A 341 -3.65 -11.94 3.68
C GLN A 341 -2.72 -11.64 4.86
N TYR A 342 -1.49 -11.28 4.54
CA TYR A 342 -0.47 -10.91 5.52
C TYR A 342 -0.06 -9.45 5.31
N PRO A 343 0.33 -8.75 6.41
CA PRO A 343 0.66 -9.26 7.74
C PRO A 343 -0.53 -9.51 8.69
N ALA A 344 -1.78 -9.18 8.31
CA ALA A 344 -2.96 -9.33 9.17
C ALA A 344 -3.12 -10.76 9.74
N SER A 345 -2.66 -11.79 9.01
CA SER A 345 -2.75 -13.19 9.41
C SER A 345 -1.62 -13.68 10.34
N TYR A 346 -0.59 -12.86 10.61
CA TYR A 346 0.44 -13.29 11.57
C TYR A 346 -0.09 -13.26 13.00
N PRO A 347 0.28 -14.26 13.82
CA PRO A 347 -0.12 -14.30 15.22
C PRO A 347 0.23 -13.01 15.97
N GLY A 348 -0.77 -12.41 16.62
CA GLY A 348 -0.66 -11.21 17.44
C GLY A 348 -0.55 -9.89 16.67
N VAL A 349 -0.74 -9.89 15.37
CA VAL A 349 -1.12 -8.70 14.62
C VAL A 349 -2.62 -8.48 14.83
N VAL A 350 -3.04 -7.26 15.09
CA VAL A 350 -4.46 -6.90 15.21
C VAL A 350 -5.04 -6.80 13.79
N ALA A 351 -5.83 -7.79 13.41
CA ALA A 351 -6.44 -7.87 12.10
C ALA A 351 -7.73 -7.03 12.05
N VAL A 352 -7.81 -6.09 11.10
CA VAL A 352 -8.92 -5.13 11.02
C VAL A 352 -9.63 -5.21 9.67
N THR A 353 -10.96 -5.38 9.72
CA THR A 353 -11.86 -5.25 8.57
C THR A 353 -12.54 -3.88 8.53
N GLY A 354 -13.17 -3.56 7.40
CA GLY A 354 -13.96 -2.34 7.23
C GLY A 354 -15.45 -2.55 7.39
N VAL A 355 -16.16 -1.52 7.90
CA VAL A 355 -17.62 -1.45 7.89
C VAL A 355 -18.13 -0.20 7.21
N ASP A 356 -19.35 -0.29 6.63
CA ASP A 356 -20.11 0.83 6.09
C ASP A 356 -20.77 1.71 7.18
N ALA A 357 -21.50 2.75 6.78
CA ALA A 357 -22.21 3.64 7.70
C ALA A 357 -23.31 2.94 8.52
N ARG A 358 -23.77 1.76 8.10
CA ARG A 358 -24.77 0.95 8.79
C ARG A 358 -24.15 -0.11 9.70
N GLY A 359 -22.81 -0.11 9.87
CA GLY A 359 -22.07 -1.09 10.67
C GLY A 359 -22.03 -2.49 10.05
N ARG A 360 -22.21 -2.60 8.73
CA ARG A 360 -22.11 -3.86 7.99
C ARG A 360 -20.69 -4.05 7.48
N ALA A 361 -20.12 -5.24 7.65
CA ALA A 361 -18.83 -5.59 7.09
C ALA A 361 -18.85 -5.40 5.56
N LEU A 362 -17.76 -4.85 5.01
CA LEU A 362 -17.61 -4.63 3.58
C LEU A 362 -17.61 -5.98 2.83
N PRO A 363 -18.42 -6.15 1.79
CA PRO A 363 -18.49 -7.42 1.02
C PRO A 363 -17.13 -7.80 0.40
N GLU A 364 -16.36 -6.81 -0.02
CA GLU A 364 -15.03 -6.98 -0.60
C GLU A 364 -13.93 -7.26 0.43
N ALA A 365 -14.22 -7.14 1.72
CA ALA A 365 -13.22 -7.40 2.74
C ALA A 365 -12.63 -8.81 2.63
N GLY A 366 -11.31 -8.89 2.62
CA GLY A 366 -10.54 -10.11 2.54
C GLY A 366 -10.62 -10.97 3.80
N LYS A 367 -9.74 -11.97 3.85
CA LYS A 367 -9.57 -12.86 5.01
C LYS A 367 -8.20 -12.69 5.63
N ALA A 368 -8.18 -12.80 6.96
CA ALA A 368 -6.98 -13.14 7.73
C ALA A 368 -7.22 -14.46 8.46
N ALA A 369 -6.17 -15.08 8.99
CA ALA A 369 -6.25 -16.29 9.79
C ALA A 369 -7.12 -16.11 11.05
N HIS A 370 -7.22 -14.86 11.51
CA HIS A 370 -8.08 -14.40 12.59
C HIS A 370 -8.62 -13.01 12.23
N LEU A 371 -9.64 -12.55 12.93
CA LEU A 371 -10.18 -11.21 12.78
C LEU A 371 -10.47 -10.64 14.17
N ASP A 372 -9.83 -9.53 14.51
CA ASP A 372 -9.97 -8.94 15.85
C ASP A 372 -11.06 -7.88 15.91
N PHE A 373 -11.03 -6.90 14.98
CA PHE A 373 -11.96 -5.77 15.02
C PHE A 373 -12.40 -5.36 13.62
N ALA A 374 -13.44 -4.56 13.62
CA ALA A 374 -13.84 -3.73 12.49
C ALA A 374 -13.70 -2.25 12.84
N ALA A 375 -13.53 -1.40 11.84
CA ALA A 375 -13.64 0.05 11.98
C ALA A 375 -14.29 0.65 10.73
N PRO A 376 -14.73 1.92 10.73
CA PRO A 376 -15.25 2.57 9.53
C PRO A 376 -14.28 2.44 8.36
N GLY A 377 -14.75 1.88 7.25
CA GLY A 377 -13.96 1.63 6.03
C GLY A 377 -14.68 2.06 4.76
N ALA A 378 -15.91 2.57 4.86
CA ALA A 378 -16.65 3.14 3.74
C ALA A 378 -17.58 4.26 4.20
N ASP A 379 -18.22 4.94 3.24
CA ASP A 379 -19.08 6.10 3.48
C ASP A 379 -18.38 7.18 4.32
N MET A 380 -17.11 7.40 4.06
CA MET A 380 -16.29 8.35 4.79
C MET A 380 -15.32 9.07 3.87
N ALA A 381 -14.82 10.22 4.34
CA ALA A 381 -13.86 11.02 3.61
C ALA A 381 -12.44 10.87 4.18
N ALA A 382 -11.44 11.03 3.33
CA ALA A 382 -10.04 11.21 3.68
C ALA A 382 -9.39 12.31 2.82
N ALA A 383 -8.24 12.83 3.25
CA ALA A 383 -7.53 13.84 2.51
C ALA A 383 -6.91 13.27 1.22
N LEU A 384 -6.93 14.08 0.17
CA LEU A 384 -6.19 13.84 -1.07
C LEU A 384 -4.90 14.66 -1.09
N PRO A 385 -3.87 14.24 -1.83
CA PRO A 385 -2.72 15.08 -2.10
C PRO A 385 -3.13 16.45 -2.67
N GLY A 386 -2.48 17.52 -2.19
CA GLY A 386 -2.81 18.88 -2.54
C GLY A 386 -3.83 19.49 -1.59
N GLN A 387 -5.06 19.65 -2.03
CA GLN A 387 -6.15 20.22 -1.23
C GLN A 387 -7.47 19.52 -1.52
N GLY A 388 -8.24 19.27 -0.49
CA GLY A 388 -9.56 18.67 -0.59
C GLY A 388 -9.62 17.24 -0.09
N TYR A 389 -10.79 16.66 -0.21
CA TYR A 389 -11.13 15.35 0.34
C TYR A 389 -11.82 14.49 -0.71
N ALA A 390 -11.63 13.17 -0.61
CA ALA A 390 -12.37 12.19 -1.40
C ALA A 390 -13.11 11.21 -0.52
N LYS A 391 -14.17 10.64 -1.07
CA LYS A 391 -14.79 9.45 -0.50
C LYS A 391 -13.80 8.29 -0.59
N VAL A 392 -13.65 7.56 0.49
CA VAL A 392 -12.77 6.39 0.54
C VAL A 392 -13.52 5.14 0.95
N ARG A 393 -13.05 3.99 0.43
CA ARG A 393 -13.61 2.68 0.70
C ARG A 393 -12.52 1.62 0.71
N GLY A 394 -12.50 0.78 1.74
CA GLY A 394 -11.59 -0.34 1.90
C GLY A 394 -11.11 -0.53 3.33
N THR A 395 -10.61 -1.72 3.61
CA THR A 395 -10.07 -2.10 4.93
C THR A 395 -8.81 -1.33 5.30
N SER A 396 -8.06 -0.82 4.30
CA SER A 396 -6.89 0.04 4.50
C SER A 396 -7.21 1.39 5.14
N PHE A 397 -8.46 1.84 5.07
CA PHE A 397 -8.93 3.07 5.73
C PHE A 397 -9.54 2.78 7.10
N ALA A 398 -9.94 1.54 7.38
CA ALA A 398 -10.37 1.07 8.69
C ALA A 398 -9.18 0.82 9.63
N ALA A 399 -8.10 0.24 9.14
CA ALA A 399 -6.91 -0.08 9.92
C ALA A 399 -6.31 1.15 10.64
N PRO A 400 -6.11 2.34 10.02
CA PRO A 400 -5.56 3.51 10.70
C PRO A 400 -6.46 4.03 11.83
N LEU A 401 -7.78 3.89 11.73
CA LEU A 401 -8.70 4.27 12.81
C LEU A 401 -8.56 3.34 14.02
N ALA A 402 -8.47 2.03 13.78
CA ALA A 402 -8.20 1.06 14.83
C ALA A 402 -6.79 1.26 15.44
N THR A 403 -5.79 1.59 14.61
CA THR A 403 -4.42 1.93 15.05
C THR A 403 -4.42 3.12 15.99
N ALA A 404 -5.09 4.21 15.61
CA ALA A 404 -5.21 5.41 16.41
C ALA A 404 -5.88 5.10 17.77
N ARG A 405 -6.96 4.31 17.78
CA ARG A 405 -7.63 3.92 19.02
C ARG A 405 -6.77 3.02 19.89
N LEU A 406 -6.04 2.06 19.31
CA LEU A 406 -5.12 1.21 20.05
C LEU A 406 -4.00 2.03 20.70
N ALA A 407 -3.44 3.00 19.99
CA ALA A 407 -2.41 3.88 20.51
C ALA A 407 -2.92 4.75 21.67
N LEU A 408 -4.16 5.26 21.58
CA LEU A 408 -4.78 6.07 22.62
C LEU A 408 -5.24 5.24 23.83
N SER A 409 -5.77 4.03 23.60
CA SER A 409 -6.23 3.15 24.69
C SER A 409 -5.06 2.48 25.43
N GLY A 410 -3.91 2.35 24.78
CA GLY A 410 -2.68 1.78 25.34
C GLY A 410 -2.69 0.26 25.51
N SER A 411 -3.80 -0.43 25.25
CA SER A 411 -3.84 -1.89 25.29
C SER A 411 -4.96 -2.49 24.44
N PHE A 412 -4.75 -3.75 24.01
CA PHE A 412 -5.73 -4.52 23.27
C PHE A 412 -7.03 -4.73 24.06
N GLN A 413 -6.94 -4.98 25.36
CA GLN A 413 -8.10 -5.22 26.23
C GLN A 413 -8.98 -3.97 26.33
N ARG A 414 -8.37 -2.79 26.50
CA ARG A 414 -9.11 -1.52 26.53
C ARG A 414 -9.75 -1.23 25.19
N LEU A 415 -9.04 -1.48 24.06
CA LEU A 415 -9.62 -1.36 22.74
C LEU A 415 -10.81 -2.32 22.57
N ALA A 416 -10.69 -3.57 23.07
CA ALA A 416 -11.77 -4.55 23.00
C ALA A 416 -13.00 -4.13 23.82
N SER A 417 -12.83 -3.45 24.96
CA SER A 417 -13.96 -2.93 25.76
C SER A 417 -14.69 -1.77 25.09
N GLU A 418 -14.08 -1.08 24.13
CA GLU A 418 -14.69 -0.03 23.32
C GLU A 418 -15.53 -0.58 22.15
N ALA A 419 -15.34 -1.85 21.79
CA ALA A 419 -15.95 -2.44 20.60
C ALA A 419 -17.48 -2.48 20.73
N ARG A 420 -18.16 -2.11 19.65
CA ARG A 420 -19.61 -2.12 19.55
C ARG A 420 -20.07 -3.21 18.58
N PRO A 421 -21.25 -3.80 18.78
CA PRO A 421 -21.79 -4.77 17.86
C PRO A 421 -21.88 -4.24 16.41
N GLY A 422 -21.67 -5.12 15.44
CA GLY A 422 -21.84 -4.85 14.01
C GLY A 422 -22.51 -6.02 13.30
N ARG A 423 -22.67 -5.92 11.99
CA ARG A 423 -23.29 -6.96 11.17
C ARG A 423 -22.27 -7.62 10.24
N GLY A 424 -22.30 -8.94 10.16
CA GLY A 424 -21.39 -9.74 9.37
C GLY A 424 -20.08 -10.03 10.10
N ARG A 425 -18.98 -10.17 9.36
CA ARG A 425 -17.67 -10.52 9.89
C ARG A 425 -16.97 -9.27 10.45
N VAL A 426 -17.18 -8.96 11.72
CA VAL A 426 -16.64 -7.76 12.40
C VAL A 426 -15.69 -8.09 13.57
N GLY A 427 -15.32 -9.37 13.75
CA GLY A 427 -14.49 -9.80 14.85
C GLY A 427 -15.17 -9.57 16.21
N ARG A 428 -14.44 -8.98 17.15
CA ARG A 428 -14.96 -8.61 18.48
C ARG A 428 -15.93 -7.42 18.44
N GLY A 429 -16.03 -6.74 17.30
CA GLY A 429 -16.92 -5.60 17.10
C GLY A 429 -16.24 -4.42 16.41
N ILE A 430 -16.99 -3.34 16.31
CA ILE A 430 -16.58 -2.09 15.65
C ILE A 430 -15.93 -1.18 16.68
N VAL A 431 -14.67 -0.83 16.44
CA VAL A 431 -13.95 0.20 17.19
C VAL A 431 -13.98 1.52 16.41
N CYS A 432 -13.80 2.64 17.11
CA CYS A 432 -13.78 3.97 16.46
C CYS A 432 -15.03 4.28 15.61
N GLY A 433 -16.19 3.75 15.94
CA GLY A 433 -17.42 3.96 15.16
C GLY A 433 -17.77 5.43 14.95
N THR A 434 -17.46 6.28 15.92
CA THR A 434 -17.66 7.75 15.88
C THR A 434 -16.56 8.49 15.11
N CYS A 435 -15.50 7.83 14.69
CA CYS A 435 -14.40 8.45 13.93
C CYS A 435 -14.70 8.57 12.41
N ARG A 436 -15.87 8.15 11.99
CA ARG A 436 -16.30 8.32 10.60
C ARG A 436 -16.44 9.79 10.25
N ILE A 437 -15.76 10.22 9.22
CA ILE A 437 -15.82 11.60 8.72
C ILE A 437 -16.86 11.64 7.60
N ASP A 438 -17.96 12.36 7.81
CA ASP A 438 -19.02 12.48 6.79
C ASP A 438 -18.46 13.19 5.54
N PRO A 439 -18.53 12.55 4.36
CA PRO A 439 -18.11 13.15 3.10
C PRO A 439 -18.79 14.47 2.79
N ARG A 440 -20.05 14.64 3.19
CA ARG A 440 -20.83 15.87 2.97
C ARG A 440 -20.32 17.02 3.83
N ALA A 441 -19.94 16.74 5.08
CA ALA A 441 -19.44 17.77 6.01
C ALA A 441 -18.14 18.43 5.53
N VAL A 442 -17.32 17.68 4.78
CA VAL A 442 -16.02 18.15 4.24
C VAL A 442 -16.05 18.41 2.73
N ARG A 443 -17.23 18.33 2.09
CA ARG A 443 -17.41 18.50 0.64
C ARG A 443 -16.48 17.58 -0.17
N ALA A 444 -16.36 16.30 0.25
CA ALA A 444 -15.55 15.33 -0.45
C ALA A 444 -16.12 15.03 -1.84
N LYS A 445 -15.22 14.90 -2.82
CA LYS A 445 -15.52 14.52 -4.21
C LYS A 445 -15.68 13.01 -4.36
#